data_25685af59eb0189934ecb61ea19c094b
#
_entry.id   25685af59eb0189934ecb61ea19c094b
#
_cell.length_a   1.000
_cell.length_b   1.000
_cell.length_c   1.000
_cell.angle_alpha   90.00
_cell.angle_beta   90.00
_cell.angle_gamma   90.00
#
_symmetry.space_group_name_H-M   'P 1'
#
loop_
_entity.id
_entity.type
_entity.pdbx_description
1 polymer ?
#
loop_
_entity_poly.entity_id
_entity_poly.type
_entity_poly.pdbx_seq_one_letter_code
_entity_poly.pdbx_strand_id
1 'polypeptide(L)'
;MSLSLAKVEELAPDQGSLAAAKKLLKPSSWPTLAQDGSGLLWGECQGSGATPYRIAVTEADAGYKCSCPSRKFPCKHSLAMMWMRVEGKVDFSTGTPPDWVTDWLSRRRGPSAIVSAAGADKPKASIEAVEETEIVFDPKSEARAAAARERNRLEREAAIVNGLDELDVWLADQIDAGLAAFSSKATAMCRVMAQRLFDAKAPGLAVRVDTMPARLFALPEAARPTAAIQELGMLHLMAQAYRRQELLAEPLRHDVRQMIGWTIAREALLADEQAERVSSTWRVWATRSEVQPDKLRRIETWLRGSDRHAVLIEYVPVSTGASSSGYSIGDTFDAELVFYPSSVPLRALIAKQITGSDASDAPLALPAHDLDVAYGLYEEALIEKPWLGDYPVMFRGARLKRSGQAVYLSSNQVNLPLAKSQSAASWPLLQFEAIDGAGLWDGSELTLCWSETALGRWTA
;
A
#
# COMPACT_ATOMS: atom_id res chain seq x y z
N MET A 1 -3.97 -19.50 37.76
CA MET A 1 -3.00 -18.52 38.33
C MET A 1 -3.52 -17.16 37.96
N SER A 2 -3.69 -16.23 38.88
CA SER A 2 -4.17 -14.88 38.58
C SER A 2 -3.09 -14.08 37.83
N LEU A 3 -3.49 -13.25 36.90
CA LEU A 3 -2.59 -12.31 36.21
C LEU A 3 -1.91 -11.40 37.24
N SER A 4 -0.57 -11.22 37.15
CA SER A 4 0.23 -10.40 38.06
C SER A 4 1.32 -9.67 37.28
N LEU A 5 1.92 -8.61 37.83
CA LEU A 5 3.03 -7.90 37.20
C LEU A 5 4.19 -8.85 36.88
N ALA A 6 4.55 -9.73 37.85
CA ALA A 6 5.58 -10.75 37.62
C ALA A 6 5.24 -11.69 36.44
N LYS A 7 3.94 -11.97 36.23
CA LYS A 7 3.51 -12.77 35.06
C LYS A 7 3.60 -12.00 33.77
N VAL A 8 3.33 -10.71 33.75
CA VAL A 8 3.52 -9.84 32.57
C VAL A 8 5.00 -9.75 32.20
N GLU A 9 5.89 -9.65 33.18
CA GLU A 9 7.35 -9.68 32.96
C GLU A 9 7.82 -11.02 32.38
N GLU A 10 7.35 -12.13 32.99
CA GLU A 10 7.69 -13.49 32.51
C GLU A 10 7.25 -13.73 31.04
N LEU A 11 6.09 -13.19 30.67
CA LEU A 11 5.53 -13.33 29.33
C LEU A 11 6.20 -12.42 28.30
N ALA A 12 6.87 -11.36 28.73
CA ALA A 12 7.48 -10.40 27.81
C ALA A 12 8.65 -11.02 27.02
N PRO A 13 8.65 -10.92 25.69
CA PRO A 13 9.73 -11.47 24.85
C PRO A 13 11.09 -10.83 25.14
N ASP A 14 11.11 -9.55 25.51
CA ASP A 14 12.31 -8.78 25.82
C ASP A 14 11.97 -7.45 26.54
N GLN A 15 12.99 -6.78 27.07
CA GLN A 15 12.86 -5.49 27.75
C GLN A 15 12.29 -4.39 26.85
N GLY A 16 12.64 -4.39 25.56
CA GLY A 16 12.10 -3.43 24.57
C GLY A 16 10.59 -3.60 24.36
N SER A 17 10.07 -4.82 24.50
CA SER A 17 8.62 -5.09 24.43
C SER A 17 7.87 -4.51 25.63
N LEU A 18 8.43 -4.58 26.83
CA LEU A 18 7.88 -3.92 28.02
C LEU A 18 7.96 -2.39 27.92
N ALA A 19 9.10 -1.84 27.49
CA ALA A 19 9.25 -0.40 27.28
C ALA A 19 8.26 0.13 26.22
N ALA A 20 7.99 -0.64 25.17
CA ALA A 20 6.99 -0.29 24.17
C ALA A 20 5.55 -0.43 24.71
N ALA A 21 5.28 -1.39 25.59
CA ALA A 21 4.00 -1.55 26.25
C ALA A 21 3.72 -0.38 27.23
N LYS A 22 4.73 0.07 27.99
CA LYS A 22 4.60 1.22 28.91
C LYS A 22 4.07 2.48 28.22
N LYS A 23 4.49 2.74 26.97
CA LYS A 23 4.02 3.88 26.18
C LYS A 23 2.53 3.83 25.86
N LEU A 24 1.91 2.65 25.94
CA LEU A 24 0.52 2.40 25.65
C LEU A 24 -0.37 2.34 26.89
N LEU A 25 0.15 2.54 28.09
CA LEU A 25 -0.64 2.55 29.34
C LEU A 25 -1.53 3.80 29.48
N LYS A 26 -1.54 4.67 28.48
CA LYS A 26 -2.37 5.90 28.45
C LYS A 26 -3.77 5.56 27.95
N PRO A 27 -4.85 5.89 28.68
CA PRO A 27 -6.22 5.65 28.25
C PRO A 27 -6.54 6.23 26.88
N SER A 28 -5.94 7.38 26.53
CA SER A 28 -6.13 8.04 25.23
C SER A 28 -5.69 7.21 24.02
N SER A 29 -4.88 6.17 24.22
CA SER A 29 -4.46 5.24 23.16
C SER A 29 -5.51 4.14 22.90
N TRP A 30 -6.55 4.06 23.72
CA TRP A 30 -7.53 2.97 23.70
C TRP A 30 -8.96 3.52 23.54
N PRO A 31 -9.47 3.60 22.30
CA PRO A 31 -10.87 3.98 22.06
C PRO A 31 -11.87 3.09 22.79
N THR A 32 -11.53 1.81 23.01
CA THR A 32 -12.35 0.84 23.74
C THR A 32 -11.49 0.04 24.69
N LEU A 33 -11.89 -0.03 25.96
CA LEU A 33 -11.38 -0.95 26.97
C LEU A 33 -12.58 -1.50 27.75
N ALA A 34 -12.77 -2.82 27.73
CA ALA A 34 -13.94 -3.45 28.33
C ALA A 34 -13.62 -4.81 28.93
N GLN A 35 -14.52 -5.30 29.80
CA GLN A 35 -14.47 -6.60 30.47
C GLN A 35 -15.87 -7.18 30.63
N ASP A 36 -15.96 -8.50 30.82
CA ASP A 36 -17.22 -9.20 31.11
C ASP A 36 -17.49 -9.47 32.61
N GLY A 37 -16.54 -9.09 33.46
CA GLY A 37 -16.57 -9.39 34.91
C GLY A 37 -16.14 -10.82 35.27
N SER A 38 -15.88 -11.72 34.30
CA SER A 38 -15.43 -13.10 34.54
C SER A 38 -13.93 -13.29 34.29
N GLY A 39 -13.20 -12.21 33.99
CA GLY A 39 -11.78 -12.23 33.67
C GLY A 39 -11.45 -12.24 32.20
N LEU A 40 -12.44 -11.98 31.34
CA LEU A 40 -12.24 -11.72 29.92
C LEU A 40 -12.15 -10.21 29.71
N LEU A 41 -11.06 -9.78 29.08
CA LEU A 41 -10.76 -8.39 28.74
C LEU A 41 -10.68 -8.24 27.24
N TRP A 42 -11.19 -7.14 26.70
CA TRP A 42 -11.00 -6.79 25.30
C TRP A 42 -10.91 -5.27 25.11
N GLY A 43 -10.35 -4.87 23.99
CA GLY A 43 -10.22 -3.47 23.69
C GLY A 43 -9.68 -3.24 22.28
N GLU A 44 -9.76 -2.00 21.89
CA GLU A 44 -9.20 -1.49 20.64
C GLU A 44 -8.11 -0.48 20.99
N CYS A 45 -6.90 -0.67 20.46
CA CYS A 45 -5.78 0.22 20.66
C CYS A 45 -5.48 0.96 19.36
N GLN A 46 -5.47 2.29 19.39
CA GLN A 46 -5.10 3.09 18.24
C GLN A 46 -3.66 2.78 17.84
N GLY A 47 -3.50 2.29 16.60
CA GLY A 47 -2.21 2.04 15.98
C GLY A 47 -1.86 3.10 14.95
N SER A 48 -0.84 2.83 14.14
CA SER A 48 -0.47 3.65 13.00
C SER A 48 -1.44 3.53 11.80
N GLY A 49 -2.39 2.59 11.86
CA GLY A 49 -3.41 2.37 10.83
C GLY A 49 -4.73 3.11 11.12
N ALA A 50 -5.59 3.21 10.09
CA ALA A 50 -6.92 3.81 10.22
C ALA A 50 -7.85 3.01 11.15
N THR A 51 -7.67 1.68 11.21
CA THR A 51 -8.40 0.78 12.10
C THR A 51 -7.60 0.49 13.36
N PRO A 52 -8.19 0.67 14.57
CA PRO A 52 -7.54 0.27 15.81
C PRO A 52 -7.24 -1.24 15.84
N TYR A 53 -6.15 -1.61 16.50
CA TYR A 53 -5.86 -3.03 16.74
C TYR A 53 -6.81 -3.59 17.79
N ARG A 54 -7.37 -4.75 17.52
CA ARG A 54 -8.26 -5.49 18.41
C ARG A 54 -7.46 -6.43 19.29
N ILE A 55 -7.64 -6.31 20.59
CA ILE A 55 -6.92 -7.09 21.60
C ILE A 55 -7.92 -7.77 22.51
N ALA A 56 -7.71 -9.06 22.79
CA ALA A 56 -8.43 -9.81 23.81
C ALA A 56 -7.44 -10.52 24.72
N VAL A 57 -7.76 -10.59 26.01
CA VAL A 57 -6.95 -11.24 27.05
C VAL A 57 -7.87 -11.99 28.01
N THR A 58 -7.46 -13.19 28.45
CA THR A 58 -8.11 -13.94 29.53
C THR A 58 -7.20 -13.97 30.75
N GLU A 59 -7.72 -13.57 31.93
CA GLU A 59 -6.97 -13.53 33.18
C GLU A 59 -6.63 -14.91 33.72
N ALA A 60 -7.51 -15.88 33.45
CA ALA A 60 -7.41 -17.23 34.01
C ALA A 60 -6.11 -17.96 33.62
N ASP A 61 -5.67 -17.80 32.40
CA ASP A 61 -4.52 -18.49 31.79
C ASP A 61 -3.56 -17.54 31.06
N ALA A 62 -3.72 -16.22 31.25
CA ALA A 62 -2.99 -15.18 30.54
C ALA A 62 -3.00 -15.36 29.00
N GLY A 63 -4.07 -15.96 28.47
CA GLY A 63 -4.25 -16.11 27.03
C GLY A 63 -4.52 -14.77 26.36
N TYR A 64 -4.02 -14.61 25.14
CA TYR A 64 -4.12 -13.33 24.45
C TYR A 64 -4.32 -13.51 22.94
N LYS A 65 -4.91 -12.50 22.32
CA LYS A 65 -4.97 -12.31 20.88
C LYS A 65 -4.82 -10.83 20.56
N CYS A 66 -4.10 -10.52 19.48
CA CYS A 66 -4.01 -9.16 18.96
C CYS A 66 -3.98 -9.20 17.44
N SER A 67 -4.68 -8.26 16.79
CA SER A 67 -4.70 -8.14 15.32
C SER A 67 -3.49 -7.38 14.74
N CYS A 68 -2.55 -6.90 15.58
CA CYS A 68 -1.38 -6.18 15.09
C CYS A 68 -0.39 -7.09 14.33
N PRO A 69 0.40 -6.54 13.37
CA PRO A 69 1.34 -7.31 12.56
C PRO A 69 2.66 -7.63 13.27
N SER A 70 2.69 -7.61 14.61
CA SER A 70 3.90 -7.89 15.39
C SER A 70 4.38 -9.32 15.20
N ARG A 71 5.70 -9.50 15.08
CA ARG A 71 6.35 -10.83 15.09
C ARG A 71 6.75 -11.28 16.50
N LYS A 72 6.60 -10.43 17.52
CA LYS A 72 6.88 -10.73 18.92
C LYS A 72 5.58 -11.05 19.65
N PHE A 73 5.53 -12.14 20.39
CA PHE A 73 4.35 -12.60 21.11
C PHE A 73 4.70 -12.93 22.58
N PRO A 74 3.96 -12.37 23.55
CA PRO A 74 2.93 -11.35 23.44
C PRO A 74 3.45 -10.05 22.81
N CYS A 75 2.62 -9.40 21.98
CA CYS A 75 2.98 -8.10 21.44
C CYS A 75 2.83 -6.98 22.50
N LYS A 76 3.37 -5.79 22.23
CA LYS A 76 3.27 -4.64 23.12
C LYS A 76 1.82 -4.29 23.52
N HIS A 77 0.84 -4.50 22.65
CA HIS A 77 -0.56 -4.21 22.95
C HIS A 77 -1.17 -5.21 23.93
N SER A 78 -0.88 -6.51 23.77
CA SER A 78 -1.32 -7.53 24.72
C SER A 78 -0.66 -7.34 26.08
N LEU A 79 0.64 -7.04 26.11
CA LEU A 79 1.37 -6.73 27.36
C LEU A 79 0.82 -5.47 28.04
N ALA A 80 0.51 -4.40 27.27
CA ALA A 80 -0.04 -3.18 27.83
C ALA A 80 -1.44 -3.41 28.45
N MET A 81 -2.31 -4.17 27.81
CA MET A 81 -3.64 -4.50 28.33
C MET A 81 -3.52 -5.31 29.63
N MET A 82 -2.66 -6.34 29.67
CA MET A 82 -2.39 -7.12 30.88
C MET A 82 -1.84 -6.23 31.99
N TRP A 83 -0.89 -5.36 31.68
CA TRP A 83 -0.27 -4.46 32.64
C TRP A 83 -1.27 -3.46 33.21
N MET A 84 -2.07 -2.77 32.38
CA MET A 84 -3.13 -1.84 32.83
C MET A 84 -4.12 -2.53 33.76
N ARG A 85 -4.49 -3.78 33.46
CA ARG A 85 -5.42 -4.55 34.28
C ARG A 85 -4.86 -4.84 35.68
N VAL A 86 -3.59 -5.23 35.74
CA VAL A 86 -2.94 -5.58 37.02
C VAL A 86 -2.67 -4.34 37.88
N GLU A 87 -2.29 -3.21 37.27
CA GLU A 87 -2.09 -1.94 37.99
C GLU A 87 -3.40 -1.34 38.53
N GLY A 88 -4.54 -1.63 37.89
CA GLY A 88 -5.84 -1.09 38.29
C GLY A 88 -5.98 0.43 38.17
N LYS A 89 -5.08 1.08 37.42
CA LYS A 89 -5.09 2.54 37.23
C LYS A 89 -6.00 2.99 36.08
N VAL A 90 -6.49 2.04 35.29
CA VAL A 90 -7.34 2.30 34.14
C VAL A 90 -8.62 1.48 34.25
N ASP A 91 -9.76 2.13 34.12
CA ASP A 91 -11.06 1.48 34.22
C ASP A 91 -11.41 0.75 32.93
N PHE A 92 -11.86 -0.51 33.07
CA PHE A 92 -12.42 -1.32 32.00
C PHE A 92 -13.95 -1.26 32.11
N SER A 93 -14.62 -0.76 31.10
CA SER A 93 -16.08 -0.73 31.07
C SER A 93 -16.66 -2.15 31.05
N THR A 94 -17.71 -2.40 31.86
CA THR A 94 -18.39 -3.71 31.82
C THR A 94 -19.30 -3.76 30.61
N GLY A 95 -19.19 -4.85 29.82
CA GLY A 95 -19.99 -5.01 28.60
C GLY A 95 -20.10 -6.44 28.10
N THR A 96 -20.87 -6.61 27.03
CA THR A 96 -20.97 -7.91 26.33
C THR A 96 -19.80 -8.06 25.35
N PRO A 97 -19.11 -9.20 25.32
CA PRO A 97 -18.04 -9.44 24.37
C PRO A 97 -18.54 -9.33 22.92
N PRO A 98 -17.86 -8.58 22.05
CA PRO A 98 -18.21 -8.52 20.63
C PRO A 98 -17.91 -9.86 19.92
N ASP A 99 -18.52 -10.08 18.75
CA ASP A 99 -18.45 -11.35 18.01
C ASP A 99 -17.01 -11.84 17.76
N TRP A 100 -16.07 -10.93 17.47
CA TRP A 100 -14.66 -11.28 17.23
C TRP A 100 -13.94 -11.83 18.48
N VAL A 101 -14.43 -11.50 19.69
CA VAL A 101 -13.93 -12.02 20.97
C VAL A 101 -14.53 -13.40 21.23
N THR A 102 -15.84 -13.55 21.06
CA THR A 102 -16.56 -14.83 21.22
C THR A 102 -16.08 -15.88 20.22
N ASP A 103 -15.84 -15.49 18.98
CA ASP A 103 -15.22 -16.30 17.93
C ASP A 103 -13.80 -16.77 18.31
N TRP A 104 -13.02 -15.92 18.92
CA TRP A 104 -11.69 -16.29 19.39
C TRP A 104 -11.78 -17.32 20.53
N LEU A 105 -12.65 -17.08 21.50
CA LEU A 105 -12.85 -18.00 22.62
C LEU A 105 -13.33 -19.38 22.15
N SER A 106 -14.27 -19.44 21.22
CA SER A 106 -14.82 -20.72 20.70
C SER A 106 -13.78 -21.57 19.96
N ARG A 107 -12.77 -20.94 19.37
CA ARG A 107 -11.67 -21.61 18.64
C ARG A 107 -10.49 -22.01 19.53
N ARG A 108 -10.47 -21.61 20.81
CA ARG A 108 -9.41 -21.98 21.75
C ARG A 108 -9.63 -23.43 22.22
N ARG A 109 -8.71 -24.31 21.87
CA ARG A 109 -8.63 -25.67 22.42
C ARG A 109 -7.78 -25.65 23.68
N GLY A 110 -8.41 -25.54 24.87
CA GLY A 110 -7.78 -25.66 26.17
C GLY A 110 -6.69 -24.60 26.50
N PRO A 111 -6.11 -24.63 27.72
CA PRO A 111 -5.00 -23.79 28.07
C PRO A 111 -3.81 -24.11 27.14
N SER A 112 -3.43 -23.16 26.28
CA SER A 112 -2.25 -23.30 25.46
C SER A 112 -1.05 -23.41 26.38
N ALA A 113 -0.40 -24.57 26.43
CA ALA A 113 0.93 -24.68 26.99
C ALA A 113 1.80 -23.68 26.25
N ILE A 114 2.15 -22.59 26.93
CA ILE A 114 3.09 -21.60 26.42
C ILE A 114 4.41 -22.35 26.32
N VAL A 115 4.77 -22.78 25.10
CA VAL A 115 6.12 -23.21 24.80
C VAL A 115 6.96 -21.95 24.88
N SER A 116 7.47 -21.68 26.08
CA SER A 116 8.59 -20.80 26.29
C SER A 116 9.71 -21.35 25.43
N ALA A 117 10.05 -20.68 24.34
CA ALA A 117 11.30 -20.94 23.65
C ALA A 117 12.42 -20.49 24.60
N ALA A 118 12.77 -21.38 25.51
CA ALA A 118 13.95 -21.27 26.36
C ALA A 118 15.19 -21.45 25.48
N GLY A 119 15.61 -20.37 24.86
CA GLY A 119 16.94 -20.20 24.28
C GLY A 119 17.76 -19.40 25.29
N ALA A 120 18.89 -19.99 25.70
CA ALA A 120 19.81 -19.61 26.73
C ALA A 120 20.04 -18.10 26.93
N ASP A 121 20.11 -17.71 28.23
CA ASP A 121 20.83 -16.55 28.77
C ASP A 121 20.54 -15.15 28.19
N LYS A 122 19.26 -14.78 28.16
CA LYS A 122 18.88 -13.34 28.01
C LYS A 122 18.48 -12.80 29.38
N PRO A 123 18.91 -11.58 29.77
CA PRO A 123 18.48 -10.94 31.00
C PRO A 123 16.95 -10.88 31.02
N LYS A 124 16.34 -11.30 32.15
CA LYS A 124 14.88 -11.27 32.32
C LYS A 124 14.39 -9.83 32.19
N ALA A 125 13.33 -9.64 31.43
CA ALA A 125 12.66 -8.35 31.33
C ALA A 125 12.03 -7.99 32.67
N SER A 126 12.20 -6.75 33.13
CA SER A 126 11.66 -6.25 34.40
C SER A 126 10.91 -4.93 34.20
N ILE A 127 9.76 -4.79 34.88
CA ILE A 127 8.95 -3.58 34.89
C ILE A 127 9.67 -2.48 35.69
N GLU A 128 10.34 -2.83 36.77
CA GLU A 128 11.13 -1.89 37.60
C GLU A 128 12.24 -1.24 36.74
N ALA A 129 12.95 -2.02 35.92
CA ALA A 129 13.95 -1.49 35.00
C ALA A 129 13.37 -0.57 33.92
N VAL A 130 12.06 -0.64 33.66
CA VAL A 130 11.36 0.30 32.76
C VAL A 130 10.95 1.56 33.54
N GLU A 131 10.68 1.48 34.84
CA GLU A 131 10.34 2.64 35.65
C GLU A 131 11.57 3.51 35.96
N GLU A 132 12.72 2.89 36.16
CA GLU A 132 14.01 3.58 36.32
C GLU A 132 14.49 4.23 35.01
N THR A 133 14.06 3.72 33.87
CA THR A 133 14.28 4.36 32.56
C THR A 133 13.14 5.33 32.24
N GLU A 134 12.88 6.34 33.05
CA GLU A 134 12.34 7.59 32.55
C GLU A 134 13.23 8.00 31.39
N ILE A 135 12.60 8.32 30.24
CA ILE A 135 13.32 8.69 29.02
C ILE A 135 14.15 9.94 29.34
N VAL A 136 15.31 9.75 29.92
CA VAL A 136 16.35 10.75 29.89
C VAL A 136 16.71 10.84 28.42
N PHE A 137 16.39 11.96 27.84
CA PHE A 137 16.79 12.33 26.49
C PHE A 137 18.33 12.27 26.47
N ASP A 138 18.88 11.13 26.08
CA ASP A 138 20.33 10.96 25.94
C ASP A 138 20.72 11.38 24.53
N PRO A 139 21.27 12.58 24.34
CA PRO A 139 21.71 13.09 23.05
C PRO A 139 22.72 12.15 22.37
N LYS A 140 23.48 11.39 23.15
CA LYS A 140 24.44 10.40 22.64
C LYS A 140 23.75 9.16 22.07
N SER A 141 22.65 8.72 22.67
CA SER A 141 21.85 7.60 22.16
C SER A 141 21.17 7.97 20.85
N GLU A 142 20.64 9.18 20.75
CA GLU A 142 20.01 9.66 19.52
C GLU A 142 21.03 9.90 18.41
N ALA A 143 22.20 10.48 18.74
CA ALA A 143 23.29 10.63 17.78
C ALA A 143 23.80 9.27 17.25
N ARG A 144 23.90 8.23 18.11
CA ARG A 144 24.25 6.87 17.69
C ARG A 144 23.17 6.26 16.79
N ALA A 145 21.90 6.46 17.12
CA ALA A 145 20.80 5.98 16.29
C ALA A 145 20.74 6.70 14.95
N ALA A 146 20.99 8.01 14.91
CA ALA A 146 21.10 8.79 13.68
C ALA A 146 22.28 8.31 12.81
N ALA A 147 23.46 8.13 13.41
CA ALA A 147 24.65 7.62 12.71
C ALA A 147 24.43 6.20 12.17
N ALA A 148 23.71 5.33 12.91
CA ALA A 148 23.34 4.00 12.43
C ALA A 148 22.37 4.05 11.24
N ARG A 149 21.36 4.95 11.30
CA ARG A 149 20.42 5.15 10.18
C ARG A 149 21.16 5.64 8.93
N GLU A 150 22.06 6.59 9.09
CA GLU A 150 22.85 7.13 7.97
C GLU A 150 23.78 6.08 7.38
N ARG A 151 24.47 5.30 8.19
CA ARG A 151 25.30 4.18 7.69
C ARG A 151 24.46 3.17 6.91
N ASN A 152 23.30 2.75 7.44
CA ASN A 152 22.40 1.82 6.75
C ASN A 152 21.86 2.41 5.43
N ARG A 153 21.65 3.74 5.40
CA ARG A 153 21.26 4.45 4.16
C ARG A 153 22.37 4.36 3.12
N LEU A 154 23.61 4.68 3.50
CA LEU A 154 24.77 4.63 2.62
C LEU A 154 25.07 3.20 2.13
N GLU A 155 24.99 2.21 3.00
CA GLU A 155 25.13 0.79 2.64
C GLU A 155 24.05 0.36 1.63
N ARG A 156 22.80 0.82 1.81
CA ARG A 156 21.73 0.56 0.86
C ARG A 156 21.96 1.25 -0.48
N GLU A 157 22.40 2.52 -0.49
CA GLU A 157 22.77 3.25 -1.71
C GLU A 157 23.85 2.53 -2.49
N ALA A 158 24.93 2.09 -1.82
CA ALA A 158 26.01 1.35 -2.44
C ALA A 158 25.54 0.00 -3.03
N ALA A 159 24.69 -0.72 -2.30
CA ALA A 159 24.13 -1.98 -2.79
C ALA A 159 23.26 -1.77 -4.05
N ILE A 160 22.45 -0.71 -4.07
CA ILE A 160 21.64 -0.36 -5.25
C ILE A 160 22.54 -0.04 -6.44
N VAL A 161 23.56 0.81 -6.28
CA VAL A 161 24.47 1.18 -7.38
C VAL A 161 25.14 -0.06 -7.96
N ASN A 162 25.65 -0.97 -7.12
CA ASN A 162 26.24 -2.23 -7.58
C ASN A 162 25.21 -3.08 -8.35
N GLY A 163 23.97 -3.17 -7.87
CA GLY A 163 22.91 -3.89 -8.58
C GLY A 163 22.56 -3.26 -9.94
N LEU A 164 22.64 -1.92 -10.06
CA LEU A 164 22.46 -1.23 -11.33
C LEU A 164 23.62 -1.48 -12.31
N ASP A 165 24.84 -1.64 -11.81
CA ASP A 165 25.98 -1.99 -12.65
C ASP A 165 25.83 -3.43 -13.21
N GLU A 166 25.37 -4.38 -12.39
CA GLU A 166 25.02 -5.72 -12.87
C GLU A 166 23.86 -5.69 -13.88
N LEU A 167 22.88 -4.82 -13.67
CA LEU A 167 21.77 -4.64 -14.60
C LEU A 167 22.24 -4.12 -15.95
N ASP A 168 23.15 -3.13 -16.00
CA ASP A 168 23.69 -2.61 -17.26
C ASP A 168 24.44 -3.68 -18.06
N VAL A 169 25.27 -4.51 -17.39
CA VAL A 169 25.93 -5.64 -18.04
C VAL A 169 24.89 -6.63 -18.60
N TRP A 170 23.90 -6.98 -17.77
CA TRP A 170 22.84 -7.89 -18.21
C TRP A 170 22.05 -7.32 -19.40
N LEU A 171 21.72 -6.00 -19.42
CA LEU A 171 21.04 -5.36 -20.54
C LEU A 171 21.85 -5.43 -21.83
N ALA A 172 23.16 -5.16 -21.76
CA ALA A 172 24.08 -5.28 -22.91
C ALA A 172 24.11 -6.72 -23.45
N ASP A 173 24.23 -7.71 -22.57
CA ASP A 173 24.22 -9.13 -22.96
C ASP A 173 22.94 -9.55 -23.70
N GLN A 174 21.75 -8.99 -23.28
CA GLN A 174 20.50 -9.32 -23.97
C GLN A 174 20.43 -8.71 -25.37
N ILE A 175 20.96 -7.51 -25.54
CA ILE A 175 21.00 -6.83 -26.85
C ILE A 175 21.97 -7.55 -27.77
N ASP A 176 23.16 -7.91 -27.30
CA ASP A 176 24.19 -8.59 -28.07
C ASP A 176 23.75 -10.01 -28.48
N ALA A 177 23.04 -10.72 -27.61
CA ALA A 177 22.46 -12.04 -27.91
C ALA A 177 21.29 -11.97 -28.92
N GLY A 178 20.69 -10.81 -29.09
CA GLY A 178 19.56 -10.55 -29.98
C GLY A 178 18.18 -10.77 -29.33
N LEU A 179 17.26 -9.88 -29.64
CA LEU A 179 15.93 -9.80 -28.98
C LEU A 179 15.04 -11.04 -29.23
N ALA A 180 15.23 -11.74 -30.33
CA ALA A 180 14.51 -12.99 -30.61
C ALA A 180 14.96 -14.10 -29.64
N ALA A 181 16.27 -14.21 -29.39
CA ALA A 181 16.83 -15.14 -28.42
C ALA A 181 16.41 -14.79 -26.99
N PHE A 182 16.41 -13.50 -26.65
CA PHE A 182 15.89 -13.00 -25.37
C PHE A 182 14.44 -13.42 -25.17
N SER A 183 13.55 -13.13 -26.14
CA SER A 183 12.12 -13.43 -26.01
C SER A 183 11.84 -14.90 -25.72
N SER A 184 12.63 -15.83 -26.27
CA SER A 184 12.47 -17.27 -26.03
C SER A 184 12.86 -17.73 -24.62
N LYS A 185 13.76 -17.01 -23.95
CA LYS A 185 14.30 -17.34 -22.61
C LYS A 185 13.94 -16.33 -21.52
N ALA A 186 13.15 -15.32 -21.86
CA ALA A 186 12.87 -14.16 -21.01
C ALA A 186 12.47 -14.54 -19.56
N THR A 187 11.60 -15.54 -19.39
CA THR A 187 11.11 -15.94 -18.06
C THR A 187 12.25 -16.35 -17.12
N ALA A 188 13.18 -17.21 -17.60
CA ALA A 188 14.28 -17.67 -16.76
C ALA A 188 15.30 -16.57 -16.49
N MET A 189 15.63 -15.80 -17.53
CA MET A 189 16.64 -14.74 -17.45
C MET A 189 16.18 -13.58 -16.58
N CYS A 190 14.93 -13.12 -16.76
CA CYS A 190 14.34 -12.06 -15.93
C CYS A 190 14.24 -12.48 -14.47
N ARG A 191 13.86 -13.74 -14.18
CA ARG A 191 13.79 -14.22 -12.80
C ARG A 191 15.14 -14.18 -12.09
N VAL A 192 16.22 -14.58 -12.75
CA VAL A 192 17.57 -14.51 -12.17
C VAL A 192 17.98 -13.06 -11.92
N MET A 193 17.76 -12.16 -12.89
CA MET A 193 18.11 -10.75 -12.72
C MET A 193 17.25 -10.07 -11.64
N ALA A 194 15.98 -10.38 -11.59
CA ALA A 194 15.08 -9.89 -10.55
C ALA A 194 15.53 -10.28 -9.14
N GLN A 195 15.99 -11.52 -8.96
CA GLN A 195 16.54 -11.96 -7.67
C GLN A 195 17.79 -11.15 -7.27
N ARG A 196 18.69 -10.89 -8.19
CA ARG A 196 19.89 -10.07 -7.93
C ARG A 196 19.53 -8.64 -7.56
N LEU A 197 18.57 -8.03 -8.27
CA LEU A 197 18.07 -6.68 -7.95
C LEU A 197 17.39 -6.62 -6.57
N PHE A 198 16.68 -7.69 -6.18
CA PHE A 198 16.08 -7.79 -4.86
C PHE A 198 17.15 -7.84 -3.76
N ASP A 199 18.19 -8.65 -3.96
CA ASP A 199 19.34 -8.75 -3.04
C ASP A 199 20.12 -7.43 -2.97
N ALA A 200 20.22 -6.70 -4.09
CA ALA A 200 20.79 -5.37 -4.20
C ALA A 200 19.91 -4.25 -3.62
N LYS A 201 18.80 -4.56 -2.92
CA LYS A 201 17.88 -3.60 -2.28
C LYS A 201 17.14 -2.68 -3.26
N ALA A 202 16.96 -3.12 -4.50
CA ALA A 202 16.19 -2.45 -5.56
C ALA A 202 14.88 -3.21 -5.91
N PRO A 203 13.96 -3.43 -4.94
CA PRO A 203 12.78 -4.27 -5.14
C PRO A 203 11.82 -3.74 -6.22
N GLY A 204 11.76 -2.44 -6.45
CA GLY A 204 10.90 -1.88 -7.49
C GLY A 204 11.35 -2.30 -8.90
N LEU A 205 12.66 -2.22 -9.18
CA LEU A 205 13.22 -2.75 -10.44
C LEU A 205 13.11 -4.28 -10.52
N ALA A 206 13.33 -4.97 -9.40
CA ALA A 206 13.19 -6.43 -9.35
C ALA A 206 11.79 -6.87 -9.81
N VAL A 207 10.73 -6.27 -9.29
CA VAL A 207 9.34 -6.56 -9.69
C VAL A 207 9.12 -6.24 -11.17
N ARG A 208 9.63 -5.10 -11.67
CA ARG A 208 9.48 -4.73 -13.08
C ARG A 208 10.14 -5.75 -14.01
N VAL A 209 11.34 -6.21 -13.68
CA VAL A 209 12.04 -7.25 -14.45
C VAL A 209 11.31 -8.59 -14.37
N ASP A 210 10.88 -9.02 -13.18
CA ASP A 210 10.17 -10.31 -13.00
C ASP A 210 8.85 -10.38 -13.76
N THR A 211 8.12 -9.26 -13.85
CA THR A 211 6.83 -9.19 -14.55
C THR A 211 6.95 -8.91 -16.05
N MET A 212 8.13 -8.53 -16.56
CA MET A 212 8.35 -8.23 -17.98
C MET A 212 7.96 -9.38 -18.92
N PRO A 213 8.32 -10.66 -18.66
CA PRO A 213 7.94 -11.75 -19.54
C PRO A 213 6.44 -11.88 -19.74
N ALA A 214 5.64 -11.69 -18.68
CA ALA A 214 4.18 -11.73 -18.77
C ALA A 214 3.63 -10.64 -19.70
N ARG A 215 4.18 -9.41 -19.63
CA ARG A 215 3.80 -8.33 -20.54
C ARG A 215 4.19 -8.64 -21.98
N LEU A 216 5.37 -9.17 -22.23
CA LEU A 216 5.83 -9.54 -23.58
C LEU A 216 4.97 -10.66 -24.19
N PHE A 217 4.66 -11.71 -23.41
CA PHE A 217 3.89 -12.84 -23.92
C PHE A 217 2.40 -12.53 -24.11
N ALA A 218 1.88 -11.48 -23.47
CA ALA A 218 0.53 -10.97 -23.75
C ALA A 218 0.39 -10.39 -25.18
N LEU A 219 1.52 -10.04 -25.83
CA LEU A 219 1.56 -9.46 -27.16
C LEU A 219 1.68 -10.53 -28.26
N PRO A 220 1.20 -10.24 -29.48
CA PRO A 220 1.48 -11.07 -30.65
C PRO A 220 2.99 -11.26 -30.85
N GLU A 221 3.39 -12.43 -31.35
CA GLU A 221 4.82 -12.78 -31.50
C GLU A 221 5.62 -11.75 -32.28
N ALA A 222 5.06 -11.23 -33.37
CA ALA A 222 5.71 -10.21 -34.20
C ALA A 222 5.97 -8.88 -33.49
N ALA A 223 5.21 -8.55 -32.43
CA ALA A 223 5.36 -7.31 -31.66
C ALA A 223 6.36 -7.45 -30.49
N ARG A 224 6.67 -8.68 -30.06
CA ARG A 224 7.50 -8.94 -28.88
C ARG A 224 8.91 -8.35 -28.96
N PRO A 225 9.65 -8.41 -30.08
CA PRO A 225 10.97 -7.82 -30.15
C PRO A 225 10.97 -6.29 -29.94
N THR A 226 10.01 -5.59 -30.52
CA THR A 226 9.86 -4.14 -30.32
C THR A 226 9.50 -3.82 -28.87
N ALA A 227 8.57 -4.55 -28.28
CA ALA A 227 8.22 -4.38 -26.87
C ALA A 227 9.39 -4.74 -25.93
N ALA A 228 10.18 -5.75 -26.27
CA ALA A 228 11.37 -6.13 -25.51
C ALA A 228 12.41 -5.00 -25.46
N ILE A 229 12.73 -4.39 -26.62
CA ILE A 229 13.70 -3.27 -26.63
C ILE A 229 13.17 -2.05 -25.87
N GLN A 230 11.87 -1.78 -25.90
CA GLN A 230 11.25 -0.71 -25.13
C GLN A 230 11.37 -0.96 -23.62
N GLU A 231 11.09 -2.19 -23.16
CA GLU A 231 11.22 -2.55 -21.74
C GLU A 231 12.68 -2.51 -21.27
N LEU A 232 13.63 -3.03 -22.07
CA LEU A 232 15.05 -2.97 -21.74
C LEU A 232 15.55 -1.52 -21.71
N GLY A 233 15.15 -0.71 -22.69
CA GLY A 233 15.46 0.73 -22.74
C GLY A 233 14.88 1.50 -21.55
N MET A 234 13.67 1.17 -21.09
CA MET A 234 13.07 1.76 -19.90
C MET A 234 13.86 1.40 -18.64
N LEU A 235 14.31 0.15 -18.49
CA LEU A 235 15.17 -0.24 -17.35
C LEU A 235 16.49 0.53 -17.35
N HIS A 236 17.09 0.70 -18.51
CA HIS A 236 18.31 1.52 -18.65
C HIS A 236 18.05 2.98 -18.27
N LEU A 237 16.96 3.59 -18.78
CA LEU A 237 16.56 4.96 -18.42
C LEU A 237 16.41 5.10 -16.90
N MET A 238 15.73 4.15 -16.25
CA MET A 238 15.52 4.14 -14.81
C MET A 238 16.85 4.05 -14.03
N ALA A 239 17.78 3.20 -14.48
CA ALA A 239 19.10 3.06 -13.87
C ALA A 239 19.90 4.36 -13.99
N GLN A 240 19.92 4.98 -15.19
CA GLN A 240 20.59 6.26 -15.43
C GLN A 240 19.97 7.41 -14.62
N ALA A 241 18.64 7.47 -14.51
CA ALA A 241 17.94 8.46 -13.71
C ALA A 241 18.34 8.36 -12.23
N TYR A 242 18.43 7.13 -11.68
CA TYR A 242 18.88 6.95 -10.30
C TYR A 242 20.32 7.39 -10.05
N ARG A 243 21.25 7.07 -10.96
CA ARG A 243 22.65 7.49 -10.84
C ARG A 243 22.81 9.01 -10.89
N ARG A 244 21.91 9.69 -11.58
CA ARG A 244 21.91 11.15 -11.75
C ARG A 244 20.86 11.87 -10.90
N GLN A 245 20.30 11.18 -9.90
CA GLN A 245 19.17 11.70 -9.12
C GLN A 245 19.44 13.07 -8.46
N GLU A 246 20.69 13.37 -8.13
CA GLU A 246 21.06 14.65 -7.53
C GLU A 246 20.94 15.84 -8.50
N LEU A 247 20.90 15.58 -9.81
CA LEU A 247 20.71 16.59 -10.85
C LEU A 247 19.22 16.79 -11.22
N LEU A 248 18.34 15.93 -10.70
CA LEU A 248 16.92 16.00 -11.00
C LEU A 248 16.21 16.97 -10.05
N ALA A 249 15.12 17.58 -10.55
CA ALA A 249 14.19 18.33 -9.69
C ALA A 249 13.67 17.44 -8.57
N GLU A 250 13.42 18.02 -7.40
CA GLU A 250 13.09 17.28 -6.20
C GLU A 250 11.89 16.32 -6.36
N PRO A 251 10.75 16.70 -6.97
CA PRO A 251 9.64 15.80 -7.19
C PRO A 251 10.03 14.57 -8.02
N LEU A 252 10.77 14.77 -9.11
CA LEU A 252 11.21 13.67 -9.98
C LEU A 252 12.29 12.80 -9.30
N ARG A 253 13.13 13.38 -8.44
CA ARG A 253 14.06 12.60 -7.60
C ARG A 253 13.33 11.64 -6.69
N HIS A 254 12.22 12.06 -6.08
CA HIS A 254 11.37 11.19 -5.27
C HIS A 254 10.76 10.06 -6.10
N ASP A 255 10.29 10.36 -7.30
CA ASP A 255 9.76 9.34 -8.22
C ASP A 255 10.82 8.29 -8.58
N VAL A 256 12.04 8.73 -8.90
CA VAL A 256 13.17 7.83 -9.18
C VAL A 256 13.49 6.94 -8.00
N ARG A 257 13.56 7.50 -6.80
CA ARG A 257 13.82 6.73 -5.58
C ARG A 257 12.70 5.73 -5.29
N GLN A 258 11.45 6.17 -5.41
CA GLN A 258 10.28 5.30 -5.21
C GLN A 258 10.27 4.14 -6.21
N MET A 259 10.58 4.42 -7.48
CA MET A 259 10.64 3.42 -8.55
C MET A 259 11.70 2.33 -8.27
N ILE A 260 12.84 2.68 -7.71
CA ILE A 260 13.87 1.72 -7.28
C ILE A 260 13.39 0.88 -6.08
N GLY A 261 12.57 1.46 -5.19
CA GLY A 261 12.02 0.76 -4.02
C GLY A 261 12.25 1.49 -2.69
N TRP A 262 12.66 2.76 -2.71
CA TRP A 262 12.58 3.59 -1.53
C TRP A 262 11.13 3.92 -1.22
N THR A 263 10.77 3.89 0.05
CA THR A 263 9.41 4.18 0.51
C THR A 263 9.43 5.26 1.58
N ILE A 264 8.46 6.14 1.52
CA ILE A 264 8.18 7.11 2.59
C ILE A 264 7.14 6.45 3.51
N ALA A 265 7.48 6.34 4.80
CA ALA A 265 6.57 5.81 5.79
C ALA A 265 5.36 6.77 5.96
N ARG A 266 4.18 6.20 6.21
CA ARG A 266 2.95 6.96 6.43
C ARG A 266 3.12 8.04 7.50
N GLU A 267 3.72 7.65 8.64
CA GLU A 267 3.94 8.52 9.78
C GLU A 267 4.89 9.69 9.43
N ALA A 268 5.91 9.42 8.61
CA ALA A 268 6.85 10.45 8.17
C ALA A 268 6.16 11.45 7.24
N LEU A 269 5.35 10.97 6.29
CA LEU A 269 4.60 11.86 5.38
C LEU A 269 3.57 12.72 6.13
N LEU A 270 2.86 12.13 7.11
CA LEU A 270 1.87 12.87 7.92
C LEU A 270 2.53 13.92 8.82
N ALA A 271 3.76 13.67 9.28
CA ALA A 271 4.54 14.60 10.12
C ALA A 271 5.28 15.67 9.31
N ASP A 272 5.39 15.51 8.00
CA ASP A 272 6.05 16.47 7.13
C ASP A 272 5.16 17.70 6.90
N GLU A 273 5.56 18.83 7.44
CA GLU A 273 4.83 20.10 7.29
C GLU A 273 4.98 20.69 5.89
N GLN A 274 5.98 20.27 5.12
CA GLN A 274 6.22 20.74 3.75
C GLN A 274 5.52 19.86 2.71
N ALA A 275 4.99 18.70 3.10
CA ALA A 275 4.25 17.84 2.21
C ALA A 275 2.99 18.55 1.67
N GLU A 276 2.74 18.39 0.39
CA GLU A 276 1.56 18.99 -0.26
C GLU A 276 0.27 18.48 0.37
N ARG A 277 -0.55 19.42 0.88
CA ARG A 277 -1.84 19.14 1.53
C ARG A 277 -2.96 19.83 0.78
N VAL A 278 -4.03 19.11 0.54
CA VAL A 278 -5.20 19.62 -0.19
C VAL A 278 -6.47 19.26 0.57
N SER A 279 -7.20 20.30 1.01
CA SER A 279 -8.53 20.16 1.58
C SER A 279 -9.57 20.36 0.47
N SER A 280 -10.42 19.36 0.27
CA SER A 280 -11.46 19.39 -0.76
C SER A 280 -12.59 18.45 -0.38
N THR A 281 -13.74 18.64 -1.04
CA THR A 281 -14.74 17.59 -1.17
C THR A 281 -14.25 16.59 -2.22
N TRP A 282 -14.01 15.37 -1.78
CA TRP A 282 -13.49 14.28 -2.61
C TRP A 282 -14.63 13.35 -3.01
N ARG A 283 -14.68 13.01 -4.28
CA ARG A 283 -15.64 12.04 -4.81
C ARG A 283 -14.93 10.78 -5.28
N VAL A 284 -15.40 9.62 -4.85
CA VAL A 284 -14.92 8.33 -5.31
C VAL A 284 -15.47 8.07 -6.71
N TRP A 285 -14.58 7.87 -7.67
CA TRP A 285 -15.00 7.61 -9.05
C TRP A 285 -14.57 6.23 -9.55
N ALA A 286 -13.59 5.60 -8.91
CA ALA A 286 -13.22 4.21 -9.20
C ALA A 286 -12.66 3.53 -7.96
N THR A 287 -12.83 2.23 -7.90
CA THR A 287 -12.18 1.34 -6.92
C THR A 287 -11.60 0.14 -7.67
N ARG A 288 -10.39 -0.29 -7.27
CA ARG A 288 -9.74 -1.48 -7.85
C ARG A 288 -9.16 -2.33 -6.73
N SER A 289 -9.28 -3.64 -6.85
CA SER A 289 -8.75 -4.57 -5.87
C SER A 289 -8.01 -5.69 -6.58
N GLU A 290 -6.74 -5.92 -6.22
CA GLU A 290 -5.88 -6.91 -6.84
C GLU A 290 -5.11 -7.68 -5.78
N VAL A 291 -5.06 -9.01 -5.92
CA VAL A 291 -4.25 -9.86 -5.06
C VAL A 291 -2.81 -9.90 -5.57
N GLN A 292 -1.88 -9.48 -4.72
CA GLN A 292 -0.46 -9.48 -5.01
C GLN A 292 0.18 -10.85 -4.73
N PRO A 293 1.34 -11.17 -5.34
CA PRO A 293 2.03 -12.44 -5.12
C PRO A 293 2.41 -12.73 -3.65
N ASP A 294 2.60 -11.70 -2.84
CA ASP A 294 2.92 -11.78 -1.40
C ASP A 294 1.71 -12.04 -0.50
N LYS A 295 0.55 -12.37 -1.09
CA LYS A 295 -0.74 -12.59 -0.41
C LYS A 295 -1.30 -11.35 0.29
N LEU A 296 -0.86 -10.17 -0.11
CA LEU A 296 -1.53 -8.92 0.20
C LEU A 296 -2.54 -8.60 -0.92
N ARG A 297 -3.64 -8.00 -0.54
CA ARG A 297 -4.60 -7.40 -1.46
C ARG A 297 -4.31 -5.91 -1.52
N ARG A 298 -3.94 -5.42 -2.68
CA ARG A 298 -3.83 -4.00 -2.97
C ARG A 298 -5.22 -3.47 -3.31
N ILE A 299 -5.68 -2.48 -2.56
CA ILE A 299 -6.96 -1.82 -2.76
C ILE A 299 -6.67 -0.37 -3.11
N GLU A 300 -7.20 0.07 -4.21
CA GLU A 300 -7.11 1.45 -4.69
C GLU A 300 -8.47 2.10 -4.67
N THR A 301 -8.52 3.29 -4.11
CA THR A 301 -9.69 4.18 -4.16
C THR A 301 -9.28 5.44 -4.89
N TRP A 302 -9.84 5.63 -6.09
CA TRP A 302 -9.56 6.77 -6.93
C TRP A 302 -10.55 7.89 -6.66
N LEU A 303 -10.01 9.05 -6.39
CA LEU A 303 -10.75 10.24 -5.96
C LEU A 303 -10.62 11.36 -6.98
N ARG A 304 -11.67 12.17 -7.08
CA ARG A 304 -11.66 13.46 -7.76
C ARG A 304 -12.03 14.55 -6.77
N GLY A 305 -11.13 15.52 -6.62
CA GLY A 305 -11.41 16.80 -5.95
C GLY A 305 -11.85 17.85 -6.96
N SER A 306 -11.82 19.12 -6.59
CA SER A 306 -12.22 20.24 -7.45
C SER A 306 -11.38 20.32 -8.72
N ASP A 307 -10.07 20.19 -8.61
CA ASP A 307 -9.09 20.46 -9.67
C ASP A 307 -8.12 19.30 -9.95
N ARG A 308 -8.11 18.25 -9.12
CA ARG A 308 -7.12 17.17 -9.23
C ARG A 308 -7.66 15.79 -8.87
N HIS A 309 -6.89 14.79 -9.27
CA HIS A 309 -7.10 13.39 -8.88
C HIS A 309 -6.25 13.01 -7.69
N ALA A 310 -6.71 12.01 -6.94
CA ALA A 310 -5.91 11.34 -5.94
C ALA A 310 -6.21 9.84 -5.96
N VAL A 311 -5.25 9.02 -5.51
CA VAL A 311 -5.43 7.60 -5.26
C VAL A 311 -4.98 7.26 -3.84
N LEU A 312 -5.90 6.66 -3.08
CA LEU A 312 -5.60 6.04 -1.80
C LEU A 312 -5.24 4.57 -2.06
N ILE A 313 -4.10 4.12 -1.56
CA ILE A 313 -3.64 2.74 -1.74
C ILE A 313 -3.50 2.08 -0.37
N GLU A 314 -4.23 1.00 -0.18
CA GLU A 314 -4.20 0.18 1.03
C GLU A 314 -3.73 -1.23 0.70
N TYR A 315 -2.99 -1.84 1.63
CA TYR A 315 -2.57 -3.23 1.54
C TYR A 315 -3.16 -4.00 2.72
N VAL A 316 -3.99 -4.98 2.44
CA VAL A 316 -4.63 -5.83 3.46
C VAL A 316 -4.31 -7.30 3.23
N PRO A 317 -4.03 -8.08 4.28
CA PRO A 317 -3.82 -9.51 4.11
C PRO A 317 -5.06 -10.20 3.53
N VAL A 318 -4.89 -11.06 2.53
CA VAL A 318 -6.00 -11.84 1.93
C VAL A 318 -6.74 -12.67 2.99
N SER A 319 -6.02 -13.12 4.03
CA SER A 319 -6.58 -13.86 5.16
C SER A 319 -7.63 -13.11 5.98
N THR A 320 -7.67 -11.78 5.90
CA THR A 320 -8.67 -10.97 6.63
C THR A 320 -10.05 -10.98 5.98
N GLY A 321 -10.15 -11.45 4.73
CA GLY A 321 -11.39 -11.40 3.94
C GLY A 321 -11.81 -10.02 3.46
N ALA A 322 -11.09 -8.96 3.86
CA ALA A 322 -11.39 -7.60 3.39
C ALA A 322 -11.12 -7.49 1.88
N SER A 323 -12.11 -7.04 1.12
CA SER A 323 -12.03 -6.90 -0.34
C SER A 323 -12.20 -5.47 -0.83
N SER A 324 -12.61 -4.54 0.05
CA SER A 324 -12.82 -3.13 -0.27
C SER A 324 -12.25 -2.22 0.82
N SER A 325 -12.00 -0.98 0.47
CA SER A 325 -11.58 0.09 1.38
C SER A 325 -12.72 0.66 2.25
N GLY A 326 -13.94 0.15 2.10
CA GLY A 326 -15.13 0.75 2.71
C GLY A 326 -15.74 1.91 1.93
N TYR A 327 -15.13 2.31 0.81
CA TYR A 327 -15.66 3.32 -0.10
C TYR A 327 -16.30 2.69 -1.34
N SER A 328 -17.40 3.29 -1.79
CA SER A 328 -18.11 2.92 -3.01
C SER A 328 -18.03 4.02 -4.07
N ILE A 329 -18.16 3.64 -5.34
CA ILE A 329 -18.20 4.62 -6.44
C ILE A 329 -19.42 5.53 -6.23
N GLY A 330 -19.18 6.85 -6.23
CA GLY A 330 -20.20 7.86 -5.98
C GLY A 330 -20.12 8.48 -4.58
N ASP A 331 -19.47 7.81 -3.61
CA ASP A 331 -19.29 8.36 -2.27
C ASP A 331 -18.59 9.72 -2.32
N THR A 332 -19.02 10.61 -1.45
CA THR A 332 -18.48 11.97 -1.34
C THR A 332 -18.16 12.28 0.12
N PHE A 333 -16.98 12.82 0.38
CA PHE A 333 -16.57 13.20 1.73
C PHE A 333 -15.61 14.38 1.71
N ASP A 334 -15.63 15.18 2.76
CA ASP A 334 -14.66 16.26 2.96
C ASP A 334 -13.46 15.76 3.72
N ALA A 335 -12.29 15.98 3.15
CA ALA A 335 -11.04 15.57 3.79
C ALA A 335 -9.86 16.45 3.36
N GLU A 336 -8.87 16.53 4.25
CA GLU A 336 -7.52 16.95 3.92
C GLU A 336 -6.71 15.73 3.51
N LEU A 337 -6.22 15.72 2.27
CA LEU A 337 -5.29 14.73 1.78
C LEU A 337 -3.87 15.28 1.80
N VAL A 338 -2.90 14.42 2.13
CA VAL A 338 -1.46 14.70 2.00
C VAL A 338 -0.92 13.82 0.89
N PHE A 339 -0.22 14.43 -0.07
CA PHE A 339 0.29 13.74 -1.26
C PHE A 339 1.72 13.26 -1.04
N TYR A 340 2.01 12.07 -1.57
CA TYR A 340 3.39 11.63 -1.70
C TYR A 340 4.11 12.50 -2.73
N PRO A 341 5.33 12.95 -2.45
CA PRO A 341 6.08 13.78 -3.38
C PRO A 341 6.31 13.05 -4.70
N SER A 342 5.93 13.69 -5.81
CA SER A 342 6.03 13.16 -7.16
C SER A 342 5.94 14.30 -8.16
N SER A 343 6.52 14.16 -9.36
CA SER A 343 6.31 15.08 -10.48
C SER A 343 4.87 15.01 -11.02
N VAL A 344 4.21 13.86 -10.81
CA VAL A 344 2.78 13.66 -11.08
C VAL A 344 2.13 13.14 -9.79
N PRO A 345 1.73 14.03 -8.85
CA PRO A 345 1.27 13.63 -7.52
C PRO A 345 -0.17 13.10 -7.57
N LEU A 346 -0.29 11.78 -7.65
CA LEU A 346 -1.58 11.07 -7.60
C LEU A 346 -1.79 10.35 -6.26
N ARG A 347 -0.74 9.72 -5.73
CA ARG A 347 -0.85 8.94 -4.50
C ARG A 347 -0.95 9.85 -3.28
N ALA A 348 -1.97 9.62 -2.44
CA ALA A 348 -2.20 10.41 -1.23
C ALA A 348 -2.58 9.55 -0.02
N LEU A 349 -2.59 10.18 1.15
CA LEU A 349 -3.14 9.67 2.40
C LEU A 349 -4.19 10.65 2.92
N ILE A 350 -5.18 10.16 3.64
CA ILE A 350 -6.09 11.00 4.42
C ILE A 350 -5.33 11.46 5.67
N ALA A 351 -5.05 12.76 5.74
CA ALA A 351 -4.48 13.39 6.92
C ALA A 351 -5.57 13.67 7.96
N LYS A 352 -6.72 14.18 7.51
CA LYS A 352 -7.87 14.46 8.34
C LYS A 352 -9.16 14.28 7.54
N GLN A 353 -10.08 13.48 8.02
CA GLN A 353 -11.44 13.41 7.49
C GLN A 353 -12.32 14.38 8.28
N ILE A 354 -13.09 15.20 7.58
CA ILE A 354 -13.90 16.28 8.16
C ILE A 354 -15.36 15.81 8.29
N THR A 355 -15.88 15.15 7.26
CA THR A 355 -17.21 14.55 7.26
C THR A 355 -17.17 13.07 7.01
N GLY A 356 -18.26 12.36 7.34
CA GLY A 356 -18.44 10.97 6.94
C GLY A 356 -18.62 10.82 5.43
N SER A 357 -18.58 9.59 4.95
CA SER A 357 -18.88 9.29 3.56
C SER A 357 -20.40 9.25 3.37
N ASP A 358 -20.93 10.14 2.51
CA ASP A 358 -22.32 10.14 2.10
C ASP A 358 -22.45 9.45 0.74
N ALA A 359 -23.22 8.38 0.68
CA ALA A 359 -23.57 7.74 -0.58
C ALA A 359 -24.50 8.66 -1.36
N SER A 360 -24.14 8.96 -2.59
CA SER A 360 -24.93 9.79 -3.50
C SER A 360 -25.32 8.99 -4.73
N ASP A 361 -26.64 8.84 -4.94
CA ASP A 361 -27.21 8.30 -6.18
C ASP A 361 -27.18 9.31 -7.35
N ALA A 362 -26.70 10.53 -7.08
CA ALA A 362 -26.58 11.55 -8.12
C ALA A 362 -25.62 11.10 -9.23
N PRO A 363 -25.88 11.49 -10.48
CA PRO A 363 -24.95 11.22 -11.59
C PRO A 363 -23.52 11.66 -11.22
N LEU A 364 -22.53 10.88 -11.64
CA LEU A 364 -21.11 11.22 -11.46
C LEU A 364 -20.75 12.39 -12.40
N ALA A 365 -21.26 13.59 -12.11
CA ALA A 365 -20.90 14.80 -12.82
C ALA A 365 -19.44 15.15 -12.52
N LEU A 366 -18.51 14.46 -13.15
CA LEU A 366 -17.09 14.74 -13.05
C LEU A 366 -16.69 15.68 -14.20
N PRO A 367 -15.74 16.61 -13.94
CA PRO A 367 -15.14 17.38 -15.01
C PRO A 367 -14.51 16.42 -16.01
N ALA A 368 -15.11 16.31 -17.18
CA ALA A 368 -14.62 15.47 -18.26
C ALA A 368 -14.29 16.35 -19.47
N HIS A 369 -13.27 15.97 -20.18
CA HIS A 369 -12.82 16.57 -21.41
C HIS A 369 -13.17 15.69 -22.59
N ASP A 370 -13.14 16.22 -23.81
CA ASP A 370 -13.11 15.36 -24.99
C ASP A 370 -11.90 14.41 -24.87
N LEU A 371 -12.03 13.21 -25.43
CA LEU A 371 -11.00 12.16 -25.25
C LEU A 371 -9.61 12.63 -25.74
N ASP A 372 -9.55 13.44 -26.79
CA ASP A 372 -8.29 13.95 -27.31
C ASP A 372 -7.59 14.86 -26.28
N VAL A 373 -8.35 15.72 -25.59
CA VAL A 373 -7.81 16.58 -24.51
C VAL A 373 -7.43 15.75 -23.29
N ALA A 374 -8.27 14.78 -22.90
CA ALA A 374 -7.98 13.90 -21.78
C ALA A 374 -6.70 13.06 -22.00
N TYR A 375 -6.46 12.64 -23.23
CA TYR A 375 -5.24 11.94 -23.60
C TYR A 375 -4.03 12.88 -23.63
N GLY A 376 -4.18 14.12 -24.09
CA GLY A 376 -3.12 15.14 -24.05
C GLY A 376 -2.61 15.41 -22.62
N LEU A 377 -3.52 15.42 -21.62
CA LEU A 377 -3.12 15.53 -20.21
C LEU A 377 -2.26 14.35 -19.73
N TYR A 378 -2.53 13.15 -20.24
CA TYR A 378 -1.67 12.00 -19.99
C TYR A 378 -0.29 12.17 -20.64
N GLU A 379 -0.22 12.67 -21.89
CA GLU A 379 1.04 12.90 -22.58
C GLU A 379 1.90 13.94 -21.85
N GLU A 380 1.30 15.02 -21.35
CA GLU A 380 1.98 16.00 -20.48
C GLU A 380 2.52 15.34 -19.21
N ALA A 381 1.71 14.54 -18.53
CA ALA A 381 2.13 13.81 -17.34
C ALA A 381 3.25 12.80 -17.62
N LEU A 382 3.24 12.16 -18.81
CA LEU A 382 4.28 11.22 -19.23
C LEU A 382 5.62 11.91 -19.49
N ILE A 383 5.61 13.16 -19.99
CA ILE A 383 6.82 13.97 -20.15
C ILE A 383 7.47 14.23 -18.78
N GLU A 384 6.67 14.54 -17.76
CA GLU A 384 7.16 14.78 -16.42
C GLU A 384 7.64 13.50 -15.72
N LYS A 385 7.02 12.35 -16.04
CA LYS A 385 7.30 11.05 -15.41
C LYS A 385 7.26 9.92 -16.44
N PRO A 386 8.36 9.62 -17.14
CA PRO A 386 8.39 8.64 -18.25
C PRO A 386 7.98 7.20 -17.87
N TRP A 387 8.03 6.84 -16.60
CA TRP A 387 7.56 5.54 -16.08
C TRP A 387 6.22 5.66 -15.34
N LEU A 388 5.39 6.62 -15.77
CA LEU A 388 4.05 6.79 -15.23
C LEU A 388 3.27 5.48 -15.37
N GLY A 389 2.62 5.06 -14.27
CA GLY A 389 1.70 3.93 -14.28
C GLY A 389 0.29 4.36 -14.65
N ASP A 390 -0.70 3.76 -13.99
CA ASP A 390 -2.10 4.11 -14.23
C ASP A 390 -2.36 5.61 -14.08
N TYR A 391 -2.98 6.18 -15.10
CA TYR A 391 -3.36 7.59 -15.15
C TYR A 391 -4.87 7.73 -15.36
N PRO A 392 -5.57 8.61 -14.64
CA PRO A 392 -7.00 8.82 -14.78
C PRO A 392 -7.33 9.52 -16.10
N VAL A 393 -8.18 8.90 -16.91
CA VAL A 393 -8.72 9.46 -18.14
C VAL A 393 -10.22 9.63 -17.97
N MET A 394 -10.69 10.89 -17.88
CA MET A 394 -12.10 11.25 -17.81
C MET A 394 -12.51 11.88 -19.13
N PHE A 395 -13.50 11.31 -19.77
CA PHE A 395 -13.86 11.68 -21.12
C PHE A 395 -15.38 11.87 -21.28
N ARG A 396 -15.75 12.67 -22.27
CA ARG A 396 -17.12 12.78 -22.77
C ARG A 396 -17.17 12.65 -24.28
N GLY A 397 -18.30 12.22 -24.80
CA GLY A 397 -18.57 12.17 -26.22
C GLY A 397 -17.71 11.16 -26.98
N ALA A 398 -17.03 10.24 -26.30
CA ALA A 398 -16.24 9.21 -26.96
C ALA A 398 -17.13 8.05 -27.41
N ARG A 399 -16.63 7.22 -28.32
CA ARG A 399 -17.35 6.06 -28.86
C ARG A 399 -16.54 4.79 -28.73
N LEU A 400 -17.20 3.69 -28.37
CA LEU A 400 -16.58 2.39 -28.49
C LEU A 400 -16.63 1.88 -29.92
N LYS A 401 -15.49 1.39 -30.42
CA LYS A 401 -15.35 0.75 -31.71
C LYS A 401 -14.73 -0.62 -31.55
N ARG A 402 -15.17 -1.59 -32.35
CA ARG A 402 -14.60 -2.93 -32.39
C ARG A 402 -13.80 -3.14 -33.66
N SER A 403 -12.58 -3.66 -33.53
CA SER A 403 -11.74 -4.10 -34.63
C SER A 403 -11.23 -5.52 -34.35
N GLY A 404 -11.74 -6.50 -35.08
CA GLY A 404 -11.50 -7.91 -34.77
C GLY A 404 -12.02 -8.30 -33.37
N GLN A 405 -11.14 -8.73 -32.50
CA GLN A 405 -11.48 -9.06 -31.12
C GLN A 405 -11.21 -7.92 -30.11
N ALA A 406 -10.53 -6.87 -30.54
CA ALA A 406 -10.21 -5.75 -29.70
C ALA A 406 -11.32 -4.69 -29.73
N VAL A 407 -11.57 -4.07 -28.59
CA VAL A 407 -12.48 -2.94 -28.41
C VAL A 407 -11.64 -1.71 -28.08
N TYR A 408 -11.98 -0.59 -28.68
CA TYR A 408 -11.28 0.68 -28.53
C TYR A 408 -12.25 1.75 -28.04
N LEU A 409 -11.82 2.58 -27.11
CA LEU A 409 -12.43 3.88 -26.87
C LEU A 409 -11.84 4.86 -27.87
N SER A 410 -12.69 5.50 -28.66
CA SER A 410 -12.27 6.26 -29.84
C SER A 410 -12.87 7.66 -29.84
N SER A 411 -12.07 8.62 -30.29
CA SER A 411 -12.46 9.96 -30.70
C SER A 411 -12.12 10.18 -32.18
N ASN A 412 -11.90 11.42 -32.59
CA ASN A 412 -11.44 11.76 -33.93
C ASN A 412 -9.95 11.48 -34.13
N GLN A 413 -9.11 11.63 -33.12
CA GLN A 413 -7.66 11.51 -33.19
C GLN A 413 -7.11 10.34 -32.38
N VAL A 414 -7.75 10.00 -31.24
CA VAL A 414 -7.27 9.02 -30.28
C VAL A 414 -8.07 7.72 -30.36
N ASN A 415 -7.37 6.60 -30.29
CA ASN A 415 -7.96 5.26 -30.16
C ASN A 415 -7.24 4.51 -29.06
N LEU A 416 -7.88 4.35 -27.92
CA LEU A 416 -7.34 3.66 -26.76
C LEU A 416 -7.90 2.24 -26.69
N PRO A 417 -7.08 1.18 -26.83
CA PRO A 417 -7.58 -0.18 -26.67
C PRO A 417 -8.06 -0.40 -25.23
N LEU A 418 -9.22 -1.01 -25.08
CA LEU A 418 -9.69 -1.46 -23.76
C LEU A 418 -8.91 -2.69 -23.29
N ALA A 419 -8.75 -2.82 -21.99
CA ALA A 419 -8.18 -4.00 -21.36
C ALA A 419 -8.92 -5.27 -21.87
N LYS A 420 -8.16 -6.30 -22.22
CA LYS A 420 -8.69 -7.53 -22.83
C LYS A 420 -9.76 -8.19 -21.95
N SER A 421 -9.61 -8.12 -20.63
CA SER A 421 -10.59 -8.62 -19.66
C SER A 421 -11.97 -7.97 -19.79
N GLN A 422 -12.03 -6.74 -20.28
CA GLN A 422 -13.27 -5.96 -20.42
C GLN A 422 -13.90 -6.04 -21.81
N SER A 423 -13.22 -6.60 -22.80
CA SER A 423 -13.72 -6.65 -24.18
C SER A 423 -15.06 -7.35 -24.30
N ALA A 424 -15.32 -8.38 -23.49
CA ALA A 424 -16.61 -9.07 -23.46
C ALA A 424 -17.67 -8.30 -22.67
N ALA A 425 -17.30 -7.66 -21.54
CA ALA A 425 -18.25 -6.95 -20.68
C ALA A 425 -18.68 -5.60 -21.26
N SER A 426 -17.88 -5.00 -22.13
CA SER A 426 -18.14 -3.69 -22.75
C SER A 426 -19.05 -3.73 -23.98
N TRP A 427 -19.48 -4.92 -24.45
CA TRP A 427 -20.31 -5.03 -25.66
C TRP A 427 -21.60 -4.17 -25.61
N PRO A 428 -22.29 -3.96 -24.46
CA PRO A 428 -23.48 -3.13 -24.44
C PRO A 428 -23.20 -1.67 -24.81
N LEU A 429 -21.97 -1.21 -24.58
CA LEU A 429 -21.57 0.16 -24.87
C LEU A 429 -21.32 0.41 -26.36
N LEU A 430 -21.14 -0.63 -27.17
CA LEU A 430 -20.92 -0.52 -28.61
C LEU A 430 -22.14 0.01 -29.39
N GLN A 431 -23.35 -0.04 -28.81
CA GLN A 431 -24.57 0.45 -29.44
C GLN A 431 -24.76 1.96 -29.34
N PHE A 432 -24.01 2.65 -28.49
CA PHE A 432 -24.15 4.09 -28.27
C PHE A 432 -23.26 4.87 -29.23
N GLU A 433 -23.78 5.97 -29.76
CA GLU A 433 -23.01 6.86 -30.66
C GLU A 433 -21.96 7.66 -29.87
N ALA A 434 -22.27 8.00 -28.62
CA ALA A 434 -21.39 8.69 -27.73
C ALA A 434 -21.63 8.23 -26.28
N ILE A 435 -20.57 8.14 -25.51
CA ILE A 435 -20.58 7.83 -24.10
C ILE A 435 -19.67 8.80 -23.34
N ASP A 436 -20.04 9.09 -22.11
CA ASP A 436 -19.19 9.79 -21.13
C ASP A 436 -18.70 8.78 -20.13
N GLY A 437 -17.51 8.96 -19.57
CA GLY A 437 -17.01 8.00 -18.58
C GLY A 437 -15.63 8.31 -18.04
N ALA A 438 -15.12 7.34 -17.30
CA ALA A 438 -13.77 7.41 -16.76
C ALA A 438 -13.10 6.02 -16.73
N GLY A 439 -11.81 6.02 -16.93
CA GLY A 439 -10.97 4.82 -16.87
C GLY A 439 -9.55 5.13 -16.43
N LEU A 440 -8.78 4.07 -16.28
CA LEU A 440 -7.36 4.11 -15.95
C LEU A 440 -6.56 3.67 -17.19
N TRP A 441 -5.70 4.52 -17.66
CA TRP A 441 -4.81 4.27 -18.78
C TRP A 441 -3.41 3.93 -18.27
N ASP A 442 -2.87 2.78 -18.65
CA ASP A 442 -1.55 2.31 -18.21
C ASP A 442 -0.41 2.56 -19.22
N GLY A 443 -0.74 3.25 -20.33
CA GLY A 443 0.16 3.47 -21.45
C GLY A 443 -0.03 2.46 -22.59
N SER A 444 -0.80 1.39 -22.38
CA SER A 444 -1.06 0.35 -23.38
C SER A 444 -2.53 -0.05 -23.50
N GLU A 445 -3.24 -0.14 -22.40
CA GLU A 445 -4.66 -0.53 -22.33
C GLU A 445 -5.43 0.40 -21.38
N LEU A 446 -6.68 0.69 -21.73
CA LEU A 446 -7.60 1.45 -20.88
C LEU A 446 -8.48 0.48 -20.09
N THR A 447 -8.41 0.53 -18.77
CA THR A 447 -9.40 -0.09 -17.89
C THR A 447 -10.55 0.88 -17.68
N LEU A 448 -11.67 0.66 -18.39
CA LEU A 448 -12.87 1.48 -18.25
C LEU A 448 -13.54 1.17 -16.92
N CYS A 449 -13.64 2.14 -16.02
CA CYS A 449 -14.19 1.96 -14.68
C CYS A 449 -15.71 2.12 -14.66
N TRP A 450 -16.22 3.11 -15.37
CA TRP A 450 -17.66 3.35 -15.54
C TRP A 450 -17.92 4.17 -16.79
N SER A 451 -19.16 4.13 -17.27
CA SER A 451 -19.66 4.96 -18.36
C SER A 451 -21.11 5.34 -18.13
N GLU A 452 -21.46 6.59 -18.39
CA GLU A 452 -22.84 7.05 -18.45
C GLU A 452 -23.38 6.90 -19.87
N THR A 453 -24.56 6.36 -19.98
CA THR A 453 -25.26 6.14 -21.26
C THR A 453 -26.69 6.63 -21.15
N ALA A 454 -27.39 6.73 -22.28
CA ALA A 454 -28.80 7.06 -22.31
C ALA A 454 -29.70 6.05 -21.54
N LEU A 455 -29.19 4.84 -21.24
CA LEU A 455 -29.89 3.79 -20.51
C LEU A 455 -29.43 3.68 -19.05
N GLY A 456 -28.55 4.57 -18.60
CA GLY A 456 -28.00 4.58 -17.24
C GLY A 456 -26.53 4.26 -17.18
N ARG A 457 -26.02 4.08 -15.97
CA ARG A 457 -24.61 3.84 -15.69
C ARG A 457 -24.23 2.38 -15.96
N TRP A 458 -23.16 2.21 -16.72
CA TRP A 458 -22.45 0.95 -16.84
C TRP A 458 -21.20 0.97 -15.92
N THR A 459 -20.91 -0.12 -15.22
CA THR A 459 -19.69 -0.32 -14.43
C THR A 459 -19.07 -1.67 -14.82
N ALA A 460 -17.72 -1.74 -14.77
CA ALA A 460 -16.97 -2.95 -15.07
C ALA A 460 -17.03 -4.00 -13.98
#